data_360e866bef33ca2b8e722a7716db2cf1
#
_entry.id   360e866bef33ca2b8e722a7716db2cf1
#
_cell.length_a   1.000
_cell.length_b   1.000
_cell.length_c   1.000
_cell.angle_alpha   90.00
_cell.angle_beta   90.00
_cell.angle_gamma   90.00
#
_symmetry.space_group_name_H-M   'P 1'
#
loop_
_entity.id
_entity.type
_entity.pdbx_description
1 polymer ?
#
loop_
_entity_poly.entity_id
_entity_poly.type
_entity_poly.pdbx_seq_one_letter_code
_entity_poly.pdbx_strand_id
1 'polypeptide(L)'
;VSQIAGASSRGLIAMPILEDVKPGSDVTAPKVAEGIETLTAIGLEALYTMFLVLVILMVATTKAQKGNQFFGLAIGVALTVGASVAGPISGGALNPALGIALPALSEGEGIVYLIYTVGPLVGSLLAVGAFYLLAKSNEL
;
A
#
# COMPACT_ATOMS: atom_id res chain seq x y z
N VAL A 1 9.33 -6.08 9.89
CA VAL A 1 10.59 -5.38 10.27
C VAL A 1 11.41 -5.04 9.04
N SER A 2 11.73 -6.00 8.14
CA SER A 2 12.55 -5.76 6.94
C SER A 2 11.94 -4.74 5.96
N GLN A 3 10.63 -4.75 5.76
CA GLN A 3 9.94 -3.79 4.90
C GLN A 3 9.97 -2.36 5.46
N ILE A 4 9.81 -2.19 6.76
CA ILE A 4 9.93 -0.88 7.41
C ILE A 4 11.36 -0.35 7.28
N ALA A 5 12.37 -1.18 7.57
CA ALA A 5 13.77 -0.80 7.40
C ALA A 5 14.09 -0.43 5.95
N GLY A 6 13.60 -1.21 4.98
CA GLY A 6 13.76 -0.92 3.55
C GLY A 6 13.07 0.37 3.12
N ALA A 7 11.87 0.64 3.60
CA ALA A 7 11.14 1.87 3.30
C ALA A 7 11.84 3.10 3.89
N SER A 8 12.34 3.00 5.12
CA SER A 8 13.11 4.08 5.76
C SER A 8 14.44 4.34 5.03
N SER A 9 15.17 3.29 4.67
CA SER A 9 16.44 3.42 3.91
C SER A 9 16.21 4.05 2.54
N ARG A 10 15.11 3.66 1.85
CA ARG A 10 14.72 4.28 0.59
C ARG A 10 14.42 5.76 0.74
N GLY A 11 13.70 6.17 1.77
CA GLY A 11 13.44 7.58 2.05
C GLY A 11 14.73 8.36 2.24
N LEU A 12 15.63 7.88 3.09
CA LEU A 12 16.92 8.52 3.37
C LEU A 12 17.82 8.66 2.13
N ILE A 13 17.76 7.70 1.19
CA ILE A 13 18.54 7.76 -0.06
C ILE A 13 17.84 8.63 -1.11
N ALA A 14 16.52 8.55 -1.20
CA ALA A 14 15.78 9.26 -2.24
C ALA A 14 15.67 10.76 -1.97
N MET A 15 15.60 11.19 -0.71
CA MET A 15 15.44 12.60 -0.37
C MET A 15 16.55 13.50 -0.93
N PRO A 16 17.86 13.22 -0.73
CA PRO A 16 18.92 14.04 -1.30
C PRO A 16 18.89 14.07 -2.84
N ILE A 17 18.60 12.93 -3.47
CA ILE A 17 18.53 12.82 -4.94
C ILE A 17 17.38 13.66 -5.50
N LEU A 18 16.23 13.64 -4.85
CA LEU A 18 15.05 14.39 -5.29
C LEU A 18 15.22 15.89 -5.08
N GLU A 19 15.92 16.30 -4.05
CA GLU A 19 16.25 17.69 -3.79
C GLU A 19 17.18 18.26 -4.88
N ASP A 20 18.13 17.47 -5.38
CA ASP A 20 19.01 17.84 -6.49
C ASP A 20 18.26 17.90 -7.84
N VAL A 21 17.36 16.92 -8.08
CA VAL A 21 16.66 16.82 -9.37
C VAL A 21 15.48 17.80 -9.46
N LYS A 22 14.83 18.07 -8.34
CA LYS A 22 13.66 18.94 -8.26
C LYS A 22 13.69 19.75 -6.95
N PRO A 23 14.48 20.82 -6.89
CA PRO A 23 14.57 21.66 -5.70
C PRO A 23 13.19 22.17 -5.27
N GLY A 24 12.86 22.03 -3.99
CA GLY A 24 11.57 22.42 -3.42
C GLY A 24 10.43 21.42 -3.68
N SER A 25 10.74 20.23 -4.23
CA SER A 25 9.79 19.13 -4.19
C SER A 25 9.84 18.49 -2.80
N ASP A 26 8.83 18.75 -1.99
CA ASP A 26 8.59 17.94 -0.81
C ASP A 26 8.43 16.48 -1.26
N VAL A 27 9.34 15.61 -0.82
CA VAL A 27 9.09 14.16 -0.82
C VAL A 27 8.05 13.94 0.26
N THR A 28 6.82 14.26 -0.09
CA THR A 28 5.74 14.23 0.87
C THR A 28 5.41 12.78 1.20
N ALA A 29 5.38 12.47 2.48
CA ALA A 29 4.70 11.31 2.99
C ALA A 29 3.28 11.24 2.40
N PRO A 30 2.67 10.05 2.29
CA PRO A 30 1.27 9.94 1.96
C PRO A 30 0.46 10.92 2.81
N LYS A 31 -0.39 11.72 2.19
CA LYS A 31 -1.16 12.78 2.84
C LYS A 31 -2.63 12.60 2.52
N VAL A 32 -3.47 12.69 3.53
CA VAL A 32 -4.91 12.75 3.30
C VAL A 32 -5.26 14.13 2.76
N ALA A 33 -6.08 14.18 1.72
CA ALA A 33 -6.52 15.43 1.12
C ALA A 33 -7.38 16.24 2.10
N GLU A 34 -7.33 17.56 1.96
CA GLU A 34 -8.13 18.46 2.80
C GLU A 34 -9.63 18.15 2.68
N GLY A 35 -10.34 18.18 3.79
CA GLY A 35 -11.77 17.91 3.86
C GLY A 35 -12.16 16.42 3.82
N ILE A 36 -11.22 15.51 3.72
CA ILE A 36 -11.48 14.08 3.78
C ILE A 36 -11.50 13.61 5.23
N GLU A 37 -12.57 12.97 5.63
CA GLU A 37 -12.71 12.39 6.97
C GLU A 37 -11.77 11.20 7.15
N THR A 38 -11.20 11.07 8.35
CA THR A 38 -10.28 9.97 8.72
C THR A 38 -10.85 8.59 8.40
N LEU A 39 -12.14 8.36 8.67
CA LEU A 39 -12.78 7.07 8.41
C LEU A 39 -12.86 6.77 6.90
N THR A 40 -13.10 7.78 6.08
CA THR A 40 -13.08 7.66 4.62
C THR A 40 -11.68 7.29 4.11
N ALA A 41 -10.65 7.94 4.65
CA ALA A 41 -9.27 7.63 4.30
C ALA A 41 -8.89 6.19 4.71
N ILE A 42 -9.22 5.75 5.92
CA ILE A 42 -9.03 4.37 6.38
C ILE A 42 -9.78 3.38 5.47
N GLY A 43 -11.02 3.68 5.10
CA GLY A 43 -11.83 2.85 4.23
C GLY A 43 -11.22 2.67 2.83
N LEU A 44 -10.69 3.74 2.25
CA LEU A 44 -10.01 3.68 0.94
C LEU A 44 -8.70 2.89 1.01
N GLU A 45 -7.88 3.12 2.02
CA GLU A 45 -6.65 2.35 2.25
C GLU A 45 -6.98 0.85 2.45
N ALA A 46 -8.05 0.53 3.20
CA ALA A 46 -8.48 -0.85 3.39
C ALA A 46 -8.99 -1.48 2.08
N LEU A 47 -9.82 -0.78 1.32
CA LEU A 47 -10.41 -1.28 0.08
C LEU A 47 -9.34 -1.60 -0.97
N TYR A 48 -8.43 -0.66 -1.23
CA TYR A 48 -7.41 -0.86 -2.26
C TYR A 48 -6.28 -1.79 -1.80
N THR A 49 -5.98 -1.86 -0.51
CA THR A 49 -5.09 -2.89 0.03
C THR A 49 -5.73 -4.27 -0.07
N MET A 50 -7.03 -4.41 0.22
CA MET A 50 -7.77 -5.66 0.03
C MET A 50 -7.67 -6.12 -1.42
N PHE A 51 -7.93 -5.23 -2.38
CA PHE A 51 -7.82 -5.55 -3.80
C PHE A 51 -6.40 -5.99 -4.17
N LEU A 52 -5.37 -5.25 -3.77
CA LEU A 52 -3.98 -5.57 -4.04
C LEU A 52 -3.57 -6.93 -3.47
N VAL A 53 -3.87 -7.17 -2.19
CA VAL A 53 -3.51 -8.42 -1.51
C VAL A 53 -4.27 -9.60 -2.10
N LEU A 54 -5.55 -9.43 -2.47
CA LEU A 54 -6.32 -10.48 -3.11
C LEU A 54 -5.71 -10.86 -4.47
N VAL A 55 -5.31 -9.89 -5.28
CA VAL A 55 -4.59 -10.15 -6.54
C VAL A 55 -3.29 -10.92 -6.26
N ILE A 56 -2.48 -10.50 -5.28
CA ILE A 56 -1.25 -11.20 -4.91
C ILE A 56 -1.54 -12.66 -4.55
N LEU A 57 -2.52 -12.91 -3.69
CA LEU A 57 -2.87 -14.26 -3.27
C LEU A 57 -3.34 -15.11 -4.45
N MET A 58 -4.18 -14.56 -5.33
CA MET A 58 -4.72 -15.29 -6.47
C MET A 58 -3.64 -15.66 -7.50
N VAL A 59 -2.73 -14.75 -7.84
CA VAL A 59 -1.76 -14.98 -8.92
C VAL A 59 -0.43 -15.59 -8.46
N ALA A 60 -0.08 -15.45 -7.19
CA ALA A 60 1.23 -15.87 -6.70
C ALA A 60 1.19 -17.09 -5.76
N THR A 61 0.02 -17.45 -5.20
CA THR A 61 -0.05 -18.51 -4.19
C THR A 61 -0.91 -19.71 -4.58
N THR A 62 -1.85 -19.57 -5.54
CA THR A 62 -2.70 -20.69 -5.96
C THR A 62 -1.94 -21.73 -6.77
N LYS A 63 -2.31 -23.01 -6.62
CA LYS A 63 -1.71 -24.11 -7.36
C LYS A 63 -1.94 -23.99 -8.87
N ALA A 64 -3.12 -23.50 -9.28
CA ALA A 64 -3.46 -23.29 -10.69
C ALA A 64 -2.54 -22.25 -11.37
N GLN A 65 -1.95 -21.34 -10.62
CA GLN A 65 -1.05 -20.32 -11.15
C GLN A 65 0.44 -20.67 -11.01
N LYS A 66 0.74 -21.90 -10.59
CA LYS A 66 2.13 -22.35 -10.43
C LYS A 66 2.88 -22.27 -11.75
N GLY A 67 3.97 -21.51 -11.78
CA GLY A 67 4.81 -21.34 -12.97
C GLY A 67 4.34 -20.23 -13.93
N ASN A 68 3.29 -19.46 -13.61
CA ASN A 68 2.96 -18.29 -14.40
C ASN A 68 4.10 -17.25 -14.36
N GLN A 69 4.26 -16.49 -15.42
CA GLN A 69 5.28 -15.44 -15.55
C GLN A 69 4.68 -14.03 -15.54
N PHE A 70 3.36 -13.90 -15.40
CA PHE A 70 2.66 -12.62 -15.44
C PHE A 70 2.32 -12.06 -14.05
N PHE A 71 2.61 -12.79 -12.96
CA PHE A 71 2.22 -12.36 -11.60
C PHE A 71 2.76 -10.96 -11.25
N GLY A 72 3.98 -10.63 -11.66
CA GLY A 72 4.57 -9.31 -11.44
C GLY A 72 3.80 -8.20 -12.14
N LEU A 73 3.37 -8.43 -13.39
CA LEU A 73 2.54 -7.49 -14.14
C LEU A 73 1.18 -7.30 -13.48
N ALA A 74 0.50 -8.38 -13.10
CA ALA A 74 -0.81 -8.33 -12.46
C ALA A 74 -0.76 -7.54 -11.13
N ILE A 75 0.24 -7.83 -10.29
CA ILE A 75 0.46 -7.13 -9.01
C ILE A 75 0.81 -5.65 -9.25
N GLY A 76 1.69 -5.37 -10.20
CA GLY A 76 2.08 -4.00 -10.55
C GLY A 76 0.90 -3.16 -11.04
N VAL A 77 0.06 -3.72 -11.90
CA VAL A 77 -1.17 -3.05 -12.36
C VAL A 77 -2.14 -2.80 -11.21
N ALA A 78 -2.37 -3.80 -10.34
CA ALA A 78 -3.24 -3.65 -9.17
C ALA A 78 -2.74 -2.53 -8.24
N LEU A 79 -1.43 -2.48 -7.97
CA LEU A 79 -0.81 -1.42 -7.19
C LEU A 79 -0.97 -0.04 -7.86
N THR A 80 -0.72 0.04 -9.16
CA THR A 80 -0.83 1.29 -9.93
C THR A 80 -2.26 1.83 -9.89
N VAL A 81 -3.27 0.96 -10.10
CA VAL A 81 -4.68 1.35 -10.01
C VAL A 81 -5.01 1.83 -8.60
N GLY A 82 -4.63 1.09 -7.57
CA GLY A 82 -4.87 1.47 -6.18
C GLY A 82 -4.22 2.82 -5.85
N ALA A 83 -2.96 2.99 -6.18
CA ALA A 83 -2.24 4.24 -5.93
C ALA A 83 -2.81 5.43 -6.72
N SER A 84 -3.25 5.21 -7.96
CA SER A 84 -3.82 6.28 -8.80
C SER A 84 -5.17 6.77 -8.29
N VAL A 85 -5.99 5.89 -7.72
CA VAL A 85 -7.32 6.25 -7.20
C VAL A 85 -7.25 6.71 -5.74
N ALA A 86 -6.56 5.98 -4.87
CA ALA A 86 -6.45 6.32 -3.47
C ALA A 86 -5.47 7.48 -3.21
N GLY A 87 -4.43 7.62 -4.03
CA GLY A 87 -3.40 8.63 -3.85
C GLY A 87 -3.90 10.06 -3.69
N PRO A 88 -4.74 10.59 -4.61
CA PRO A 88 -5.30 11.94 -4.51
C PRO A 88 -6.23 12.16 -3.32
N ILE A 89 -6.72 11.12 -2.67
CA ILE A 89 -7.74 11.19 -1.61
C ILE A 89 -7.14 10.84 -0.25
N SER A 90 -6.60 9.62 -0.11
CA SER A 90 -6.05 9.11 1.15
C SER A 90 -4.53 9.13 1.25
N GLY A 91 -3.85 9.40 0.13
CA GLY A 91 -2.39 9.28 0.04
C GLY A 91 -1.92 7.96 -0.57
N GLY A 92 -2.76 6.92 -0.62
CA GLY A 92 -2.50 5.67 -1.33
C GLY A 92 -1.28 4.90 -0.85
N ALA A 93 -1.04 4.83 0.45
CA ALA A 93 0.09 4.09 1.01
C ALA A 93 -0.03 2.59 0.77
N LEU A 94 -1.23 2.03 0.89
CA LEU A 94 -1.60 0.63 0.61
C LEU A 94 -0.66 -0.42 1.26
N ASN A 95 0.21 0.01 2.14
CA ASN A 95 1.20 -0.81 2.81
C ASN A 95 1.57 -0.18 4.17
N PRO A 96 1.37 -0.89 5.29
CA PRO A 96 1.69 -0.36 6.61
C PRO A 96 3.16 0.06 6.76
N ALA A 97 4.08 -0.60 6.07
CA ALA A 97 5.50 -0.27 6.16
C ALA A 97 5.81 1.11 5.55
N LEU A 98 5.14 1.47 4.45
CA LEU A 98 5.26 2.81 3.86
C LEU A 98 4.56 3.85 4.73
N GLY A 99 3.37 3.51 5.25
CA GLY A 99 2.61 4.38 6.13
C GLY A 99 3.30 4.69 7.46
N ILE A 100 4.20 3.82 7.93
CA ILE A 100 5.01 4.06 9.13
C ILE A 100 6.30 4.81 8.78
N ALA A 101 7.02 4.36 7.74
CA ALA A 101 8.35 4.87 7.45
C ALA A 101 8.34 6.28 6.87
N LEU A 102 7.43 6.59 5.94
CA LEU A 102 7.42 7.89 5.27
C LEU A 102 6.97 9.04 6.20
N PRO A 103 5.88 8.93 6.99
CA PRO A 103 5.55 9.96 7.96
C PRO A 103 6.61 10.17 9.03
N ALA A 104 7.33 9.10 9.43
CA ALA A 104 8.44 9.21 10.39
C ALA A 104 9.61 10.05 9.87
N LEU A 105 9.80 10.10 8.55
CA LEU A 105 10.85 10.89 7.90
C LEU A 105 10.43 12.35 7.62
N SER A 106 9.13 12.64 7.59
CA SER A 106 8.56 13.94 7.23
C SER A 106 7.79 14.63 8.37
N GLU A 107 8.02 14.25 9.63
CA GLU A 107 7.32 14.79 10.81
C GLU A 107 5.77 14.71 10.69
N GLY A 108 5.28 13.59 10.15
CA GLY A 108 3.85 13.36 9.95
C GLY A 108 3.04 13.34 11.25
N GLU A 109 1.82 13.84 11.19
CA GLU A 109 0.89 13.84 12.33
C GLU A 109 0.51 12.41 12.75
N GLY A 110 0.28 12.20 14.05
CA GLY A 110 -0.03 10.87 14.62
C GLY A 110 -1.22 10.16 13.98
N ILE A 111 -2.23 10.92 13.49
CA ILE A 111 -3.39 10.36 12.80
C ILE A 111 -3.03 9.65 11.49
N VAL A 112 -2.01 10.10 10.81
CA VAL A 112 -1.52 9.52 9.55
C VAL A 112 -1.00 8.11 9.76
N TYR A 113 -0.29 7.86 10.88
CA TYR A 113 0.15 6.51 11.25
C TYR A 113 -1.03 5.56 11.47
N LEU A 114 -2.09 6.05 12.11
CA LEU A 114 -3.31 5.26 12.34
C LEU A 114 -3.96 4.86 11.01
N ILE A 115 -4.17 5.81 10.11
CA ILE A 115 -4.81 5.60 8.80
C ILE A 115 -4.05 4.54 8.02
N TYR A 116 -2.74 4.71 7.86
CA TYR A 116 -1.92 3.84 7.01
C TYR A 116 -1.46 2.54 7.69
N THR A 117 -1.79 2.35 8.95
CA THR A 117 -1.61 1.06 9.62
C THR A 117 -2.91 0.29 9.67
N VAL A 118 -3.98 0.90 10.18
CA VAL A 118 -5.27 0.21 10.37
C VAL A 118 -5.93 -0.10 9.03
N GLY A 119 -5.98 0.86 8.09
CA GLY A 119 -6.57 0.65 6.78
C GLY A 119 -5.99 -0.56 6.06
N PRO A 120 -4.67 -0.58 5.76
CA PRO A 120 -4.04 -1.70 5.10
C PRO A 120 -4.11 -3.04 5.86
N LEU A 121 -4.05 -3.03 7.19
CA LEU A 121 -4.20 -4.26 7.97
C LEU A 121 -5.60 -4.85 7.84
N VAL A 122 -6.63 -4.03 7.97
CA VAL A 122 -8.04 -4.44 7.76
C VAL A 122 -8.24 -4.95 6.34
N GLY A 123 -7.74 -4.22 5.34
CA GLY A 123 -7.80 -4.63 3.95
C GLY A 123 -7.14 -5.98 3.69
N SER A 124 -5.96 -6.21 4.27
CA SER A 124 -5.25 -7.50 4.16
C SER A 124 -6.04 -8.65 4.77
N LEU A 125 -6.65 -8.45 5.93
CA LEU A 125 -7.48 -9.48 6.58
C LEU A 125 -8.73 -9.80 5.76
N LEU A 126 -9.39 -8.79 5.20
CA LEU A 126 -10.53 -8.97 4.30
C LEU A 126 -10.13 -9.70 3.03
N ALA A 127 -8.95 -9.41 2.46
CA ALA A 127 -8.43 -10.12 1.30
C ALA A 127 -8.21 -11.61 1.59
N VAL A 128 -7.64 -11.95 2.75
CA VAL A 128 -7.46 -13.35 3.17
C VAL A 128 -8.81 -14.04 3.28
N GLY A 129 -9.80 -13.41 3.92
CA GLY A 129 -11.17 -13.96 4.01
C GLY A 129 -11.80 -14.19 2.64
N ALA A 130 -11.73 -13.19 1.76
CA ALA A 130 -12.24 -13.30 0.39
C ALA A 130 -11.49 -14.38 -0.40
N PHE A 131 -10.17 -14.49 -0.23
CA PHE A 131 -9.38 -15.52 -0.88
C PHE A 131 -9.83 -16.93 -0.50
N TYR A 132 -10.05 -17.21 0.78
CA TYR A 132 -10.57 -18.51 1.22
C TYR A 132 -11.97 -18.83 0.73
N LEU A 133 -12.80 -17.81 0.51
CA LEU A 133 -14.14 -18.00 -0.06
C LEU A 133 -14.12 -18.24 -1.58
N LEU A 134 -13.20 -17.63 -2.29
CA LEU A 134 -13.11 -17.66 -3.76
C LEU A 134 -12.24 -18.82 -4.26
N ALA A 135 -11.15 -19.13 -3.56
CA ALA A 135 -10.27 -20.21 -3.94
C ALA A 135 -10.95 -21.56 -3.66
N LYS A 136 -10.98 -22.42 -4.66
CA LYS A 136 -11.45 -23.79 -4.47
C LYS A 136 -10.51 -24.53 -3.50
N SER A 137 -11.03 -25.46 -2.72
CA SER A 137 -10.26 -26.19 -1.70
C SER A 137 -9.03 -26.94 -2.25
N ASN A 138 -9.02 -27.26 -3.54
CA ASN A 138 -7.88 -27.88 -4.22
C ASN A 138 -6.84 -26.87 -4.77
N GLU A 139 -7.13 -25.58 -4.69
CA GLU A 139 -6.23 -24.50 -5.13
C GLU A 139 -5.35 -23.97 -4.01
N LEU A 140 -5.71 -24.21 -2.74
CA LEU A 140 -5.00 -23.76 -1.55
C LEU A 140 -3.76 -24.61 -1.21
#